data_78da421c06675cbf421d2090478d323c
#
_entry.id   78da421c06675cbf421d2090478d323c
#
_cell.length_a   1.000
_cell.length_b   1.000
_cell.length_c   1.000
_cell.angle_alpha   90.00
_cell.angle_beta   90.00
_cell.angle_gamma   90.00
#
_symmetry.space_group_name_H-M   'P 1'
#
loop_
_entity.id
_entity.type
_entity.pdbx_description
1 polymer ?
#
loop_
_entity_poly.entity_id
_entity_poly.type
_entity_poly.pdbx_seq_one_letter_code
_entity_poly.pdbx_strand_id
1 'polypeptide(L)'
;MTLDDFFSYSFEPGFGALCSDILGFSDAEMDIQYQTWLDYVRTHVPDTFPGMRDLLQRFHAAGGHICVVSHSVPENILRDYRAHDLPTPECIYGWDSDPERRKPAPWPIYQIERELCLRPEQLVVIDDLKPGKDMADRAGVDFIAAGWTHTVPHIIETMQRICPHYCRTVTELAALLLDETEA
;
A
#
# COMPACT_ATOMS: atom_id res chain seq x y z
N MET A 1 -3.67 -21.89 -11.18
CA MET A 1 -2.92 -20.84 -10.48
C MET A 1 -3.21 -20.95 -8.99
N THR A 2 -2.18 -21.09 -8.16
CA THR A 2 -2.31 -21.06 -6.70
C THR A 2 -2.35 -19.63 -6.18
N LEU A 3 -2.62 -19.42 -4.87
CA LEU A 3 -2.56 -18.10 -4.26
C LEU A 3 -1.12 -17.53 -4.30
N ASP A 4 -0.12 -18.39 -4.08
CA ASP A 4 1.30 -18.00 -4.17
C ASP A 4 1.69 -17.58 -5.59
N ASP A 5 1.17 -18.25 -6.63
CA ASP A 5 1.38 -17.83 -8.02
C ASP A 5 0.76 -16.46 -8.27
N PHE A 6 -0.47 -16.22 -7.76
CA PHE A 6 -1.14 -14.94 -7.89
C PHE A 6 -0.33 -13.81 -7.24
N PHE A 7 0.16 -14.00 -6.03
CA PHE A 7 1.00 -13.00 -5.37
C PHE A 7 2.33 -12.80 -6.12
N SER A 8 2.93 -13.87 -6.61
CA SER A 8 4.19 -13.81 -7.37
C SER A 8 4.03 -12.96 -8.63
N TYR A 9 2.98 -13.20 -9.41
CA TYR A 9 2.70 -12.43 -10.62
C TYR A 9 2.26 -10.99 -10.32
N SER A 10 1.52 -10.78 -9.23
CA SER A 10 1.13 -9.43 -8.80
C SER A 10 2.33 -8.60 -8.33
N PHE A 11 3.35 -9.28 -7.77
CA PHE A 11 4.61 -8.66 -7.39
C PHE A 11 5.44 -8.28 -8.62
N GLU A 12 5.61 -9.23 -9.55
CA GLU A 12 6.32 -9.02 -10.81
C GLU A 12 5.84 -10.06 -11.85
N PRO A 13 5.38 -9.66 -13.03
CA PRO A 13 5.45 -8.32 -13.66
C PRO A 13 4.36 -7.33 -13.24
N GLY A 14 3.45 -7.71 -12.35
CA GLY A 14 2.37 -6.89 -11.86
C GLY A 14 0.99 -7.38 -12.33
N PHE A 15 -0.07 -6.97 -11.61
CA PHE A 15 -1.43 -7.46 -11.83
C PHE A 15 -1.97 -7.20 -13.25
N GLY A 16 -1.64 -6.04 -13.84
CA GLY A 16 -2.03 -5.74 -15.22
C GLY A 16 -1.48 -6.76 -16.21
N ALA A 17 -0.16 -7.00 -16.17
CA ALA A 17 0.50 -7.98 -17.02
C ALA A 17 0.08 -9.43 -16.69
N LEU A 18 -0.24 -9.74 -15.45
CA LEU A 18 -0.85 -11.02 -15.10
C LEU A 18 -2.15 -11.24 -15.90
N CYS A 19 -3.02 -10.25 -15.91
CA CYS A 19 -4.30 -10.36 -16.60
C CYS A 19 -4.15 -10.37 -18.12
N SER A 20 -3.41 -9.43 -18.72
CA SER A 20 -3.29 -9.28 -20.17
C SER A 20 -2.39 -10.34 -20.79
N ASP A 21 -1.17 -10.56 -20.24
CA ASP A 21 -0.12 -11.32 -20.94
C ASP A 21 -0.11 -12.80 -20.53
N ILE A 22 -0.49 -13.11 -19.28
CA ILE A 22 -0.46 -14.46 -18.75
C ILE A 22 -1.83 -15.14 -18.85
N LEU A 23 -2.90 -14.44 -18.42
CA LEU A 23 -4.27 -14.97 -18.48
C LEU A 23 -4.97 -14.68 -19.81
N GLY A 24 -4.47 -13.73 -20.59
CA GLY A 24 -4.99 -13.38 -21.89
C GLY A 24 -6.39 -12.74 -21.86
N PHE A 25 -6.69 -11.99 -20.78
CA PHE A 25 -7.98 -11.32 -20.64
C PHE A 25 -8.17 -10.25 -21.72
N SER A 26 -9.32 -10.30 -22.37
CA SER A 26 -9.81 -9.20 -23.18
C SER A 26 -10.29 -8.03 -22.32
N ASP A 27 -10.48 -6.86 -22.91
CA ASP A 27 -11.00 -5.67 -22.21
C ASP A 27 -12.32 -5.97 -21.50
N ALA A 28 -13.22 -6.74 -22.15
CA ALA A 28 -14.51 -7.13 -21.57
C ALA A 28 -14.33 -8.06 -20.34
N GLU A 29 -13.35 -8.96 -20.36
CA GLU A 29 -13.02 -9.83 -19.21
C GLU A 29 -12.36 -9.05 -18.09
N MET A 30 -11.56 -8.05 -18.41
CA MET A 30 -11.01 -7.11 -17.42
C MET A 30 -12.11 -6.33 -16.70
N ASP A 31 -13.13 -5.85 -17.45
CA ASP A 31 -14.29 -5.17 -16.88
C ASP A 31 -15.09 -6.10 -15.95
N ILE A 32 -15.33 -7.36 -16.38
CA ILE A 32 -16.01 -8.36 -15.55
C ILE A 32 -15.21 -8.64 -14.27
N GLN A 33 -13.90 -8.83 -14.38
CA GLN A 33 -13.02 -9.05 -13.23
C GLN A 33 -13.11 -7.89 -12.25
N TYR A 34 -13.00 -6.65 -12.75
CA TYR A 34 -13.08 -5.44 -11.93
C TYR A 34 -14.42 -5.31 -11.21
N GLN A 35 -15.55 -5.52 -11.90
CA GLN A 35 -16.88 -5.46 -11.29
C GLN A 35 -17.05 -6.57 -10.24
N THR A 36 -16.61 -7.79 -10.53
CA THR A 36 -16.67 -8.92 -9.59
C THR A 36 -15.89 -8.62 -8.32
N TRP A 37 -14.68 -8.06 -8.46
CA TRP A 37 -13.86 -7.63 -7.33
C TRP A 37 -14.56 -6.53 -6.53
N LEU A 38 -15.10 -5.49 -7.20
CA LEU A 38 -15.82 -4.40 -6.54
C LEU A 38 -17.02 -4.90 -5.73
N ASP A 39 -17.82 -5.80 -6.29
CA ASP A 39 -19.02 -6.35 -5.63
C ASP A 39 -18.62 -7.17 -4.39
N TYR A 40 -17.53 -7.93 -4.50
CA TYR A 40 -16.99 -8.66 -3.36
C TYR A 40 -16.50 -7.72 -2.25
N VAL A 41 -15.59 -6.81 -2.57
CA VAL A 41 -14.98 -5.95 -1.55
C VAL A 41 -15.96 -4.97 -0.91
N ARG A 42 -17.05 -4.58 -1.60
CA ARG A 42 -18.12 -3.74 -1.02
C ARG A 42 -18.80 -4.37 0.18
N THR A 43 -18.85 -5.69 0.25
CA THR A 43 -19.54 -6.45 1.30
C THR A 43 -18.57 -7.12 2.27
N HIS A 44 -17.27 -7.10 2.00
CA HIS A 44 -16.25 -7.75 2.81
C HIS A 44 -15.25 -6.71 3.30
N VAL A 45 -15.32 -6.40 4.59
CA VAL A 45 -14.32 -5.57 5.27
C VAL A 45 -13.21 -6.49 5.76
N PRO A 46 -11.96 -6.31 5.30
CA PRO A 46 -10.84 -7.12 5.78
C PRO A 46 -10.50 -6.77 7.23
N ASP A 47 -9.97 -7.72 7.98
CA ASP A 47 -9.42 -7.46 9.31
C ASP A 47 -8.12 -6.64 9.21
N THR A 48 -7.82 -5.89 10.27
CA THR A 48 -6.53 -5.22 10.40
C THR A 48 -5.46 -6.16 10.95
N PHE A 49 -4.20 -5.93 10.59
CA PHE A 49 -3.10 -6.65 11.23
C PHE A 49 -3.01 -6.32 12.72
N PRO A 50 -2.66 -7.30 13.58
CA PRO A 50 -2.52 -7.07 15.01
C PRO A 50 -1.57 -5.90 15.32
N GLY A 51 -2.00 -4.96 16.16
CA GLY A 51 -1.26 -3.77 16.55
C GLY A 51 -1.38 -2.58 15.59
N MET A 52 -1.91 -2.74 14.37
CA MET A 52 -1.99 -1.65 13.39
C MET A 52 -2.87 -0.50 13.87
N ARG A 53 -4.02 -0.80 14.49
CA ARG A 53 -4.90 0.23 15.05
C ARG A 53 -4.20 1.09 16.10
N ASP A 54 -3.54 0.45 17.06
CA ASP A 54 -2.80 1.14 18.12
C ASP A 54 -1.68 2.02 17.54
N LEU A 55 -0.91 1.47 16.60
CA LEU A 55 0.14 2.22 15.92
C LEU A 55 -0.39 3.48 15.24
N LEU A 56 -1.42 3.36 14.40
CA LEU A 56 -1.96 4.50 13.66
C LEU A 56 -2.57 5.56 14.58
N GLN A 57 -3.27 5.14 15.65
CA GLN A 57 -3.83 6.06 16.64
C GLN A 57 -2.73 6.83 17.38
N ARG A 58 -1.66 6.14 17.83
CA ARG A 58 -0.52 6.77 18.52
C ARG A 58 0.26 7.70 17.60
N PHE A 59 0.52 7.28 16.35
CA PHE A 59 1.21 8.09 15.36
C PHE A 59 0.45 9.38 15.05
N HIS A 60 -0.86 9.27 14.84
CA HIS A 60 -1.73 10.42 14.60
C HIS A 60 -1.81 11.34 15.84
N ALA A 61 -1.92 10.77 17.04
CA ALA A 61 -1.93 11.55 18.30
C ALA A 61 -0.62 12.31 18.54
N ALA A 62 0.50 11.79 18.04
CA ALA A 62 1.80 12.46 18.05
C ALA A 62 1.95 13.55 16.97
N GLY A 63 0.92 13.81 16.17
CA GLY A 63 0.91 14.82 15.10
C GLY A 63 1.36 14.28 13.73
N GLY A 64 1.48 12.96 13.59
CA GLY A 64 1.81 12.34 12.30
C GLY A 64 0.64 12.38 11.32
N HIS A 65 0.94 12.67 10.07
CA HIS A 65 -0.01 12.66 8.96
C HIS A 65 -0.19 11.26 8.39
N ILE A 66 -1.43 10.82 8.17
CA ILE A 66 -1.75 9.52 7.58
C ILE A 66 -2.35 9.73 6.20
N CYS A 67 -1.67 9.18 5.18
CA CYS A 67 -2.13 9.21 3.79
C CYS A 67 -2.20 7.78 3.25
N VAL A 68 -3.11 7.52 2.31
CA VAL A 68 -3.27 6.20 1.71
C VAL A 68 -3.09 6.29 0.20
N VAL A 69 -2.19 5.44 -0.33
CA VAL A 69 -2.03 5.21 -1.77
C VAL A 69 -2.32 3.74 -2.06
N SER A 70 -3.38 3.44 -2.79
CA SER A 70 -3.89 2.07 -2.95
C SER A 70 -4.41 1.82 -4.37
N HIS A 71 -4.44 0.56 -4.78
CA HIS A 71 -5.19 0.13 -5.96
C HIS A 71 -6.68 -0.15 -5.65
N SER A 72 -7.13 0.06 -4.41
CA SER A 72 -8.55 0.03 -4.04
C SER A 72 -9.21 1.38 -4.32
N VAL A 73 -10.54 1.39 -4.35
CA VAL A 73 -11.31 2.63 -4.52
C VAL A 73 -11.42 3.40 -3.20
N PRO A 74 -11.41 4.76 -3.22
CA PRO A 74 -11.39 5.59 -2.01
C PRO A 74 -12.54 5.29 -1.03
N GLU A 75 -13.73 4.98 -1.54
CA GLU A 75 -14.91 4.69 -0.71
C GLU A 75 -14.71 3.43 0.15
N ASN A 76 -14.10 2.38 -0.41
CA ASN A 76 -13.78 1.16 0.32
C ASN A 76 -12.71 1.44 1.39
N ILE A 77 -11.67 2.20 1.07
CA ILE A 77 -10.62 2.59 2.02
C ILE A 77 -11.24 3.33 3.22
N LEU A 78 -12.06 4.35 2.96
CA LEU A 78 -12.74 5.11 4.02
C LEU A 78 -13.69 4.25 4.87
N ARG A 79 -14.42 3.32 4.24
CA ARG A 79 -15.28 2.37 4.94
C ARG A 79 -14.47 1.49 5.89
N ASP A 80 -13.34 0.93 5.40
CA ASP A 80 -12.51 0.00 6.15
C ASP A 80 -11.83 0.72 7.34
N TYR A 81 -11.35 1.94 7.13
CA TYR A 81 -10.80 2.78 8.21
C TYR A 81 -11.86 3.06 9.30
N ARG A 82 -13.09 3.40 8.92
CA ARG A 82 -14.19 3.63 9.87
C ARG A 82 -14.60 2.34 10.61
N ALA A 83 -14.68 1.22 9.91
CA ALA A 83 -15.06 -0.07 10.50
C ALA A 83 -14.10 -0.52 11.60
N HIS A 84 -12.82 -0.13 11.50
CA HIS A 84 -11.78 -0.48 12.47
C HIS A 84 -11.40 0.67 13.41
N ASP A 85 -12.14 1.77 13.40
CA ASP A 85 -11.86 2.95 14.24
C ASP A 85 -10.42 3.44 14.07
N LEU A 86 -9.96 3.49 12.82
CA LEU A 86 -8.67 4.05 12.44
C LEU A 86 -8.78 5.56 12.23
N PRO A 87 -7.71 6.34 12.47
CA PRO A 87 -7.70 7.76 12.13
C PRO A 87 -8.03 7.98 10.66
N THR A 88 -8.91 8.94 10.37
CA THR A 88 -9.27 9.24 8.97
C THR A 88 -8.05 9.74 8.21
N PRO A 89 -7.69 9.13 7.07
CA PRO A 89 -6.57 9.60 6.26
C PRO A 89 -6.81 11.02 5.75
N GLU A 90 -5.78 11.85 5.76
CA GLU A 90 -5.83 13.23 5.26
C GLU A 90 -5.85 13.28 3.74
N CYS A 91 -5.13 12.36 3.09
CA CYS A 91 -5.12 12.18 1.65
C CYS A 91 -5.39 10.72 1.29
N ILE A 92 -6.20 10.48 0.25
CA ILE A 92 -6.45 9.14 -0.28
C ILE A 92 -6.31 9.19 -1.80
N TYR A 93 -5.33 8.47 -2.30
CA TYR A 93 -5.12 8.23 -3.73
C TYR A 93 -5.41 6.76 -4.01
N GLY A 94 -6.63 6.49 -4.43
CA GLY A 94 -7.13 5.17 -4.78
C GLY A 94 -6.89 4.83 -6.25
N TRP A 95 -7.66 3.85 -6.74
CA TRP A 95 -7.62 3.47 -8.14
C TRP A 95 -7.97 4.66 -9.05
N ASP A 96 -7.13 4.91 -10.03
CA ASP A 96 -7.35 5.85 -11.13
C ASP A 96 -7.12 5.12 -12.46
N SER A 97 -7.89 5.44 -13.48
CA SER A 97 -7.73 4.87 -14.82
C SER A 97 -6.45 5.35 -15.51
N ASP A 98 -5.92 6.50 -15.12
CA ASP A 98 -4.65 7.03 -15.62
C ASP A 98 -3.47 6.32 -14.92
N PRO A 99 -2.66 5.53 -15.64
CA PRO A 99 -1.50 4.85 -15.06
C PRO A 99 -0.47 5.80 -14.41
N GLU A 100 -0.39 7.06 -14.86
CA GLU A 100 0.54 8.04 -14.29
C GLU A 100 0.10 8.58 -12.93
N ARG A 101 -1.13 8.27 -12.50
CA ARG A 101 -1.69 8.68 -11.21
C ARG A 101 -1.75 7.57 -10.16
N ARG A 102 -1.32 6.36 -10.49
CA ARG A 102 -1.33 5.20 -9.58
C ARG A 102 0.05 4.57 -9.45
N LYS A 103 0.28 3.84 -8.36
CA LYS A 103 1.51 3.05 -8.19
C LYS A 103 1.81 2.21 -9.44
N PRO A 104 3.05 2.19 -9.96
CA PRO A 104 4.29 2.70 -9.38
C PRO A 104 4.66 4.14 -9.79
N ALA A 105 3.75 4.94 -10.35
CA ALA A 105 4.05 6.33 -10.66
C ALA A 105 4.16 7.18 -9.37
N PRO A 106 5.07 8.17 -9.31
CA PRO A 106 5.31 8.97 -8.11
C PRO A 106 4.27 10.07 -7.87
N TRP A 107 3.32 10.24 -8.79
CA TRP A 107 2.33 11.32 -8.75
C TRP A 107 1.58 11.44 -7.41
N PRO A 108 1.11 10.36 -6.75
CA PRO A 108 0.43 10.47 -5.46
C PRO A 108 1.31 11.10 -4.38
N ILE A 109 2.59 10.77 -4.35
CA ILE A 109 3.55 11.33 -3.38
C ILE A 109 3.70 12.83 -3.60
N TYR A 110 3.89 13.28 -4.85
CA TYR A 110 3.97 14.71 -5.16
C TYR A 110 2.70 15.49 -4.80
N GLN A 111 1.52 14.84 -4.85
CA GLN A 111 0.29 15.47 -4.37
C GLN A 111 0.28 15.61 -2.85
N ILE A 112 0.68 14.56 -2.11
CA ILE A 112 0.81 14.57 -0.65
C ILE A 112 1.76 15.68 -0.20
N GLU A 113 2.95 15.77 -0.80
CA GLU A 113 3.92 16.84 -0.53
C GLU A 113 3.29 18.23 -0.69
N ARG A 114 2.57 18.44 -1.78
CA ARG A 114 1.93 19.71 -2.08
C ARG A 114 0.77 20.03 -1.14
N GLU A 115 -0.10 19.06 -0.86
CA GLU A 115 -1.32 19.28 -0.07
C GLU A 115 -1.01 19.47 1.41
N LEU A 116 -0.02 18.76 1.93
CA LEU A 116 0.39 18.84 3.33
C LEU A 116 1.61 19.76 3.53
N CYS A 117 2.13 20.38 2.46
CA CYS A 117 3.32 21.24 2.52
C CYS A 117 4.54 20.53 3.15
N LEU A 118 4.71 19.23 2.87
CA LEU A 118 5.81 18.40 3.36
C LEU A 118 6.93 18.29 2.33
N ARG A 119 8.16 18.08 2.84
CA ARG A 119 9.32 17.76 2.00
C ARG A 119 9.52 16.25 1.93
N PRO A 120 10.21 15.72 0.90
CA PRO A 120 10.47 14.27 0.76
C PRO A 120 11.04 13.62 2.02
N GLU A 121 11.95 14.30 2.72
CA GLU A 121 12.60 13.77 3.94
C GLU A 121 11.66 13.66 5.15
N GLN A 122 10.45 14.19 5.04
CA GLN A 122 9.40 14.10 6.06
C GLN A 122 8.37 13.02 5.75
N LEU A 123 8.57 12.28 4.65
CA LEU A 123 7.67 11.24 4.17
C LEU A 123 8.33 9.87 4.21
N VAL A 124 7.55 8.88 4.56
CA VAL A 124 7.93 7.47 4.40
C VAL A 124 6.77 6.70 3.78
N VAL A 125 7.07 5.90 2.78
CA VAL A 125 6.12 4.95 2.19
C VAL A 125 6.24 3.62 2.91
N ILE A 126 5.12 3.07 3.35
CA ILE A 126 5.02 1.73 3.94
C ILE A 126 4.15 0.89 3.02
N ASP A 127 4.75 -0.09 2.37
CA ASP A 127 4.05 -0.96 1.41
C ASP A 127 4.69 -2.36 1.43
N ASP A 128 3.96 -3.35 0.96
CA ASP A 128 4.39 -4.74 0.97
C ASP A 128 4.89 -5.23 -0.40
N LEU A 129 4.66 -4.45 -1.46
CA LEU A 129 4.95 -4.86 -2.83
C LEU A 129 5.89 -3.89 -3.56
N LYS A 130 6.55 -4.43 -4.58
CA LYS A 130 7.47 -3.70 -5.45
C LYS A 130 6.88 -2.42 -6.06
N PRO A 131 5.60 -2.34 -6.51
CA PRO A 131 5.05 -1.08 -7.02
C PRO A 131 5.08 0.09 -6.03
N GLY A 132 4.88 -0.17 -4.73
CA GLY A 132 5.04 0.84 -3.68
C GLY A 132 6.49 1.27 -3.50
N LYS A 133 7.43 0.32 -3.53
CA LYS A 133 8.87 0.60 -3.48
C LYS A 133 9.32 1.44 -4.68
N ASP A 134 8.91 1.05 -5.89
CA ASP A 134 9.27 1.77 -7.11
C ASP A 134 8.68 3.20 -7.12
N MET A 135 7.48 3.40 -6.55
CA MET A 135 6.88 4.72 -6.37
C MET A 135 7.71 5.58 -5.41
N ALA A 136 8.10 5.05 -4.26
CA ALA A 136 8.93 5.74 -3.28
C ALA A 136 10.29 6.15 -3.87
N ASP A 137 10.97 5.22 -4.55
CA ASP A 137 12.26 5.48 -5.19
C ASP A 137 12.18 6.59 -6.24
N ARG A 138 11.13 6.59 -7.06
CA ARG A 138 10.92 7.62 -8.10
C ARG A 138 10.58 8.98 -7.50
N ALA A 139 9.92 9.00 -6.34
CA ALA A 139 9.62 10.23 -5.62
C ALA A 139 10.79 10.74 -4.76
N GLY A 140 11.78 9.89 -4.48
CA GLY A 140 12.91 10.24 -3.62
C GLY A 140 12.55 10.28 -2.13
N VAL A 141 11.59 9.47 -1.70
CA VAL A 141 11.15 9.34 -0.30
C VAL A 141 11.57 8.00 0.28
N ASP A 142 11.69 7.95 1.60
CA ASP A 142 12.04 6.73 2.31
C ASP A 142 10.98 5.64 2.16
N PHE A 143 11.42 4.37 2.27
CA PHE A 143 10.56 3.20 2.15
C PHE A 143 10.82 2.19 3.26
N ILE A 144 9.73 1.70 3.86
CA ILE A 144 9.74 0.58 4.81
C ILE A 144 8.89 -0.55 4.24
N ALA A 145 9.47 -1.73 4.11
CA ALA A 145 8.76 -2.91 3.66
C ALA A 145 7.89 -3.51 4.78
N ALA A 146 6.60 -3.68 4.50
CA ALA A 146 5.61 -4.32 5.37
C ALA A 146 5.70 -5.85 5.27
N GLY A 147 6.74 -6.45 5.86
CA GLY A 147 7.08 -7.87 5.70
C GLY A 147 6.14 -8.84 6.41
N TRP A 148 5.17 -8.37 7.17
CA TRP A 148 4.14 -9.19 7.84
C TRP A 148 2.98 -9.61 6.93
N THR A 149 2.92 -9.11 5.71
CA THR A 149 1.79 -9.32 4.79
C THR A 149 1.95 -10.56 3.91
N HIS A 150 3.19 -11.00 3.64
CA HIS A 150 3.49 -12.08 2.71
C HIS A 150 4.15 -13.28 3.38
N THR A 151 3.79 -14.47 2.87
CA THR A 151 4.42 -15.76 3.22
C THR A 151 5.20 -16.36 2.04
N VAL A 152 5.17 -15.73 0.87
CA VAL A 152 5.82 -16.23 -0.36
C VAL A 152 7.33 -15.97 -0.29
N PRO A 153 8.19 -17.02 -0.25
CA PRO A 153 9.61 -16.89 0.07
C PRO A 153 10.38 -15.92 -0.84
N HIS A 154 10.19 -16.00 -2.16
CA HIS A 154 10.93 -15.16 -3.10
C HIS A 154 10.52 -13.67 -3.01
N ILE A 155 9.27 -13.35 -2.63
CA ILE A 155 8.84 -11.96 -2.36
C ILE A 155 9.57 -11.46 -1.12
N ILE A 156 9.57 -12.25 -0.03
CA ILE A 156 10.28 -11.92 1.22
C ILE A 156 11.76 -11.68 0.94
N GLU A 157 12.43 -12.62 0.29
CA GLU A 157 13.86 -12.51 -0.02
C GLU A 157 14.18 -11.29 -0.90
N THR A 158 13.31 -11.02 -1.90
CA THR A 158 13.50 -9.87 -2.78
C THR A 158 13.33 -8.56 -2.00
N MET A 159 12.25 -8.41 -1.23
CA MET A 159 11.99 -7.20 -0.45
C MET A 159 13.07 -6.97 0.61
N GLN A 160 13.54 -8.01 1.31
CA GLN A 160 14.66 -7.91 2.26
C GLN A 160 15.96 -7.44 1.60
N ARG A 161 16.18 -7.81 0.36
CA ARG A 161 17.40 -7.42 -0.39
C ARG A 161 17.35 -6.00 -0.92
N ILE A 162 16.16 -5.53 -1.37
CA ILE A 162 16.04 -4.22 -2.04
C ILE A 162 15.58 -3.08 -1.12
N CYS A 163 15.06 -3.40 0.08
CA CYS A 163 14.54 -2.40 1.01
C CYS A 163 15.52 -2.18 2.17
N PRO A 164 15.94 -0.92 2.43
CA PRO A 164 16.80 -0.59 3.55
C PRO A 164 16.18 -0.97 4.90
N HIS A 165 14.87 -0.80 5.01
CA HIS A 165 14.10 -1.15 6.21
C HIS A 165 13.04 -2.20 5.86
N TYR A 166 13.09 -3.34 6.53
CA TYR A 166 12.14 -4.45 6.38
C TYR A 166 11.62 -4.84 7.76
N CYS A 167 10.36 -4.49 8.04
CA CYS A 167 9.71 -4.86 9.28
C CYS A 167 8.97 -6.18 9.12
N ARG A 168 9.26 -7.15 10.00
CA ARG A 168 8.58 -8.45 10.03
C ARG A 168 7.26 -8.42 10.78
N THR A 169 7.07 -7.39 11.60
CA THR A 169 5.89 -7.21 12.43
C THR A 169 5.49 -5.73 12.49
N VAL A 170 4.22 -5.49 12.80
CA VAL A 170 3.73 -4.12 13.08
C VAL A 170 4.43 -3.52 14.32
N THR A 171 4.87 -4.35 15.27
CA THR A 171 5.63 -3.88 16.45
C THR A 171 7.00 -3.33 16.05
N GLU A 172 7.70 -3.96 15.11
CA GLU A 172 8.96 -3.43 14.58
C GLU A 172 8.75 -2.10 13.86
N LEU A 173 7.66 -1.96 13.09
CA LEU A 173 7.28 -0.69 12.47
C LEU A 173 6.98 0.38 13.52
N ALA A 174 6.25 0.04 14.57
CA ALA A 174 5.92 0.97 15.66
C ALA A 174 7.18 1.51 16.34
N ALA A 175 8.18 0.66 16.60
CA ALA A 175 9.45 1.07 17.16
C ALA A 175 10.18 2.08 16.25
N LEU A 176 10.18 1.85 14.93
CA LEU A 176 10.79 2.78 13.98
C LEU A 176 10.09 4.14 13.90
N LEU A 177 8.74 4.16 14.01
CA LEU A 177 7.97 5.38 13.79
C LEU A 177 7.73 6.20 15.07
N LEU A 178 7.76 5.57 16.24
CA LEU A 178 7.37 6.21 17.51
C LEU A 178 8.56 6.42 18.48
N ASP A 179 9.59 5.60 18.42
CA ASP A 179 10.71 5.68 19.37
C ASP A 179 11.70 6.82 19.05
N GLU A 180 11.72 7.31 17.81
CA GLU A 180 12.51 8.49 17.42
C GLU A 180 11.89 9.83 17.84
N THR A 181 10.66 9.83 18.34
CA THR A 181 9.96 11.05 18.79
C THR A 181 10.19 11.40 20.26
N GLU A 182 10.94 10.59 21.01
CA GLU A 182 11.31 10.85 22.42
C GLU A 182 12.74 11.42 22.61
N ALA A 183 13.42 11.83 21.52
CA ALA A 183 14.76 12.47 21.57
C ALA A 183 14.67 14.02 21.30
#